data_4c1e15fc086092a22726c274b90c5072
#
_entry.id   4c1e15fc086092a22726c274b90c5072
#
_cell.length_a   1.000
_cell.length_b   1.000
_cell.length_c   1.000
_cell.angle_alpha   90.00
_cell.angle_beta   90.00
_cell.angle_gamma   90.00
#
_symmetry.space_group_name_H-M   'P 1'
#
loop_
_entity.id
_entity.type
_entity.pdbx_description
1 polymer ?
#
loop_
_entity_poly.entity_id
_entity_poly.type
_entity_poly.pdbx_seq_one_letter_code
_entity_poly.pdbx_strand_id
1 'polypeptide(L)'
;ERQRRSRRLRDLRALALGQGDFELRDAAGAARGKADFLGRWVLLYFGFTHCPDVCPEELEKLGRAVELLERDPALPPVQPLFVTVDPERDDAAALARYLRDFHPRLVGLTGTPEQVRAAAGAFRVYVSAGPRDADGDYVVDHSVLTFLVDPDGLCRDCYGRSRTAEELASSVRAHMDAY
;
A
#
# COMPACT_ATOMS: atom_id res chain seq x y z
N GLU A 1 22.67 7.67 11.20
CA GLU A 1 21.30 7.21 10.98
C GLU A 1 20.30 8.37 10.85
N ARG A 2 20.30 9.32 11.80
CA ARG A 2 19.45 10.51 11.77
C ARG A 2 19.66 11.38 10.52
N GLN A 3 20.90 11.54 10.04
CA GLN A 3 21.23 12.29 8.82
C GLN A 3 20.75 11.56 7.54
N ARG A 4 20.93 10.24 7.47
CA ARG A 4 20.41 9.41 6.35
C ARG A 4 18.89 9.49 6.25
N ARG A 5 18.20 9.43 7.39
CA ARG A 5 16.76 9.53 7.50
C ARG A 5 16.24 10.89 7.05
N SER A 6 16.90 11.98 7.50
CA SER A 6 16.56 13.35 7.10
C SER A 6 16.76 13.60 5.60
N ARG A 7 17.81 12.99 5.00
CA ARG A 7 18.05 13.07 3.56
C ARG A 7 16.97 12.32 2.79
N ARG A 8 16.64 11.08 3.19
CA ARG A 8 15.60 10.26 2.54
C ARG A 8 14.22 10.93 2.59
N LEU A 9 13.86 11.56 3.71
CA LEU A 9 12.61 12.33 3.82
C LEU A 9 12.57 13.52 2.86
N ARG A 10 13.69 14.21 2.68
CA ARG A 10 13.79 15.30 1.71
C ARG A 10 13.66 14.79 0.29
N ASP A 11 14.28 13.66 -0.01
CA ASP A 11 14.21 13.04 -1.33
C ASP A 11 12.78 12.58 -1.66
N LEU A 12 12.06 11.99 -0.71
CA LEU A 12 10.67 11.59 -0.88
C LEU A 12 9.74 12.80 -1.09
N ARG A 13 9.97 13.89 -0.34
CA ARG A 13 9.25 15.15 -0.53
C ARG A 13 9.54 15.78 -1.89
N ALA A 14 10.80 15.75 -2.32
CA ALA A 14 11.19 16.25 -3.64
C ALA A 14 10.54 15.47 -4.79
N LEU A 15 10.28 14.16 -4.58
CA LEU A 15 9.56 13.32 -5.53
C LEU A 15 8.05 13.53 -5.51
N ALA A 16 7.51 14.28 -4.55
CA ALA A 16 6.09 14.54 -4.37
C ALA A 16 5.23 13.26 -4.31
N LEU A 17 5.76 12.18 -3.72
CA LEU A 17 5.07 10.90 -3.63
C LEU A 17 3.78 11.02 -2.82
N GLY A 18 2.68 10.55 -3.42
CA GLY A 18 1.37 10.53 -2.78
C GLY A 18 0.72 11.89 -2.56
N GLN A 19 1.25 12.97 -3.14
CA GLN A 19 0.68 14.32 -2.97
C GLN A 19 -0.61 14.55 -3.73
N GLY A 20 -0.84 13.80 -4.82
CA GLY A 20 -2.09 13.86 -5.57
C GLY A 20 -3.23 13.18 -4.82
N ASP A 21 -4.46 13.66 -5.05
CA ASP A 21 -5.64 12.93 -4.60
C ASP A 21 -5.88 11.71 -5.47
N PHE A 22 -6.62 10.75 -4.95
CA PHE A 22 -7.07 9.59 -5.71
C PHE A 22 -8.56 9.34 -5.46
N GLU A 23 -9.22 8.73 -6.43
CA GLU A 23 -10.58 8.23 -6.32
C GLU A 23 -10.56 6.73 -6.60
N LEU A 24 -10.90 5.94 -5.59
CA LEU A 24 -10.96 4.49 -5.68
C LEU A 24 -12.25 3.99 -5.03
N ARG A 25 -12.47 2.69 -5.04
CA ARG A 25 -13.59 2.03 -4.38
C ARG A 25 -13.08 0.91 -3.50
N ASP A 26 -13.69 0.76 -2.32
CA ASP A 26 -13.38 -0.36 -1.43
C ASP A 26 -14.13 -1.64 -1.84
N ALA A 27 -13.91 -2.73 -1.08
CA ALA A 27 -14.52 -4.02 -1.34
C ALA A 27 -16.05 -4.04 -1.14
N ALA A 28 -16.61 -3.05 -0.47
CA ALA A 28 -18.07 -2.84 -0.34
C ALA A 28 -18.63 -1.97 -1.47
N GLY A 29 -17.79 -1.48 -2.38
CA GLY A 29 -18.17 -0.60 -3.48
C GLY A 29 -18.28 0.88 -3.11
N ALA A 30 -17.94 1.25 -1.88
CA ALA A 30 -17.96 2.64 -1.44
C ALA A 30 -16.78 3.44 -2.02
N ALA A 31 -17.06 4.68 -2.41
CA ALA A 31 -16.03 5.59 -2.88
C ALA A 31 -15.04 5.94 -1.75
N ARG A 32 -13.76 5.88 -2.04
CA ARG A 32 -12.68 6.21 -1.12
C ARG A 32 -11.68 7.14 -1.77
N GLY A 33 -11.36 8.21 -1.10
CA GLY A 33 -10.34 9.16 -1.51
C GLY A 33 -9.25 9.31 -0.44
N LYS A 34 -8.25 10.09 -0.74
CA LYS A 34 -7.16 10.38 0.20
C LYS A 34 -7.67 10.95 1.53
N ALA A 35 -8.69 11.80 1.48
CA ALA A 35 -9.29 12.43 2.65
C ALA A 35 -9.84 11.41 3.67
N ASP A 36 -10.29 10.24 3.22
CA ASP A 36 -10.81 9.19 4.11
C ASP A 36 -9.74 8.59 5.03
N PHE A 37 -8.47 8.76 4.70
CA PHE A 37 -7.34 8.19 5.43
C PHE A 37 -6.48 9.24 6.13
N LEU A 38 -6.81 10.53 6.02
CA LEU A 38 -6.13 11.59 6.78
C LEU A 38 -6.38 11.43 8.28
N GLY A 39 -5.42 11.88 9.08
CA GLY A 39 -5.45 11.74 10.53
C GLY A 39 -4.99 10.37 11.04
N ARG A 40 -4.62 9.47 10.16
CA ARG A 40 -4.11 8.12 10.48
C ARG A 40 -2.79 7.86 9.79
N TRP A 41 -1.95 7.03 10.40
CA TRP A 41 -0.81 6.43 9.73
C TRP A 41 -1.30 5.35 8.80
N VAL A 42 -0.77 5.31 7.59
CA VAL A 42 -1.17 4.36 6.54
C VAL A 42 0.05 3.59 6.04
N LEU A 43 -0.08 2.27 5.96
CA LEU A 43 0.85 1.41 5.23
C LEU A 43 0.14 0.92 3.97
N LEU A 44 0.67 1.31 2.82
CA LEU A 44 0.03 1.15 1.51
C LEU A 44 0.88 0.24 0.62
N TYR A 45 0.28 -0.83 0.11
CA TYR A 45 0.89 -1.75 -0.83
C TYR A 45 0.08 -1.82 -2.13
N PHE A 46 0.79 -1.74 -3.26
CA PHE A 46 0.22 -1.94 -4.59
C PHE A 46 0.50 -3.36 -5.07
N GLY A 47 -0.53 -4.10 -5.43
CA GLY A 47 -0.40 -5.49 -5.87
C GLY A 47 -1.62 -5.94 -6.68
N PHE A 48 -1.77 -7.24 -6.87
CA PHE A 48 -2.93 -7.82 -7.54
C PHE A 48 -3.21 -9.25 -7.05
N THR A 49 -4.47 -9.68 -7.13
CA THR A 49 -4.90 -10.95 -6.51
C THR A 49 -4.37 -12.18 -7.23
N HIS A 50 -4.11 -12.08 -8.53
CA HIS A 50 -3.55 -13.17 -9.33
C HIS A 50 -2.03 -13.33 -9.22
N CYS A 51 -1.39 -12.53 -8.39
CA CYS A 51 0.03 -12.67 -8.09
C CYS A 51 0.28 -13.94 -7.26
N PRO A 52 1.09 -14.89 -7.75
CA PRO A 52 1.18 -16.21 -7.10
C PRO A 52 1.95 -16.21 -5.78
N ASP A 53 3.03 -15.43 -5.66
CA ASP A 53 3.96 -15.55 -4.53
C ASP A 53 4.23 -14.23 -3.80
N VAL A 54 4.59 -13.16 -4.52
CA VAL A 54 5.09 -11.92 -3.93
C VAL A 54 4.02 -11.18 -3.15
N CYS A 55 2.82 -11.00 -3.71
CA CYS A 55 1.77 -10.24 -3.05
C CYS A 55 1.25 -10.93 -1.78
N PRO A 56 1.00 -12.25 -1.74
CA PRO A 56 0.67 -12.92 -0.50
C PRO A 56 1.74 -12.76 0.58
N GLU A 57 3.02 -12.93 0.25
CA GLU A 57 4.12 -12.74 1.18
C GLU A 57 4.18 -11.30 1.72
N GLU A 58 4.03 -10.31 0.85
CA GLU A 58 4.05 -8.90 1.24
C GLU A 58 2.84 -8.52 2.10
N LEU A 59 1.67 -9.06 1.83
CA LEU A 59 0.47 -8.81 2.63
C LEU A 59 0.53 -9.49 4.01
N GLU A 60 1.09 -10.68 4.11
CA GLU A 60 1.37 -11.34 5.39
C GLU A 60 2.37 -10.53 6.21
N LYS A 61 3.44 -10.07 5.58
CA LYS A 61 4.44 -9.20 6.20
C LYS A 61 3.82 -7.88 6.69
N LEU A 62 2.99 -7.26 5.88
CA LEU A 62 2.26 -6.05 6.25
C LEU A 62 1.36 -6.26 7.47
N GLY A 63 0.57 -7.33 7.45
CA GLY A 63 -0.28 -7.72 8.58
C GLY A 63 0.52 -7.99 9.86
N ARG A 64 1.65 -8.67 9.74
CA ARG A 64 2.56 -8.94 10.86
C ARG A 64 3.13 -7.65 11.45
N ALA A 65 3.54 -6.72 10.61
CA ALA A 65 4.05 -5.43 11.05
C ALA A 65 2.99 -4.63 11.81
N VAL A 66 1.74 -4.63 11.31
CA VAL A 66 0.61 -3.98 11.99
C VAL A 66 0.34 -4.63 13.35
N GLU A 67 0.35 -5.95 13.44
CA GLU A 67 0.19 -6.67 14.72
C GLU A 67 1.28 -6.31 15.73
N LEU A 68 2.53 -6.22 15.29
CA LEU A 68 3.65 -5.82 16.15
C LEU A 68 3.47 -4.41 16.71
N LEU A 69 2.96 -3.48 15.92
CA LEU A 69 2.67 -2.12 16.34
C LEU A 69 1.46 -2.05 17.28
N GLU A 70 0.45 -2.88 17.06
CA GLU A 70 -0.74 -2.95 17.91
C GLU A 70 -0.45 -3.47 19.33
N ARG A 71 0.65 -4.16 19.54
CA ARG A 71 1.07 -4.63 20.87
C ARG A 71 1.40 -3.50 21.84
N ASP A 72 1.72 -2.31 21.31
CA ASP A 72 1.95 -1.14 22.13
C ASP A 72 0.74 -0.19 22.05
N PRO A 73 -0.11 -0.16 23.08
CA PRO A 73 -1.32 0.67 23.07
C PRO A 73 -1.05 2.16 23.10
N ALA A 74 0.19 2.57 23.40
CA ALA A 74 0.60 3.97 23.38
C ALA A 74 0.83 4.50 21.94
N LEU A 75 1.00 3.61 20.95
CA LEU A 75 1.19 4.00 19.56
C LEU A 75 -0.16 4.30 18.89
N PRO A 76 -0.21 5.31 17.99
CA PRO A 76 -1.39 5.52 17.16
C PRO A 76 -1.64 4.31 16.25
N PRO A 77 -2.91 4.02 15.91
CA PRO A 77 -3.23 2.91 15.03
C PRO A 77 -2.71 3.15 13.62
N VAL A 78 -2.38 2.04 12.94
CA VAL A 78 -1.94 2.06 11.54
C VAL A 78 -3.02 1.41 10.68
N GLN A 79 -3.40 2.07 9.59
CA GLN A 79 -4.33 1.55 8.61
C GLN A 79 -3.57 0.88 7.47
N PRO A 80 -3.62 -0.45 7.33
CA PRO A 80 -3.07 -1.13 6.17
C PRO A 80 -4.01 -1.03 4.98
N LEU A 81 -3.46 -0.72 3.80
CA LEU A 81 -4.18 -0.60 2.54
C LEU A 81 -3.53 -1.47 1.46
N PHE A 82 -4.37 -2.12 0.67
CA PHE A 82 -4.00 -2.82 -0.54
C PHE A 82 -4.70 -2.18 -1.73
N VAL A 83 -3.93 -1.59 -2.65
CA VAL A 83 -4.47 -1.02 -3.88
C VAL A 83 -4.12 -1.96 -5.04
N THR A 84 -5.15 -2.43 -5.73
CA THR A 84 -4.91 -3.27 -6.91
C THR A 84 -4.35 -2.47 -8.07
N VAL A 85 -3.41 -3.06 -8.78
CA VAL A 85 -2.88 -2.56 -10.06
C VAL A 85 -3.50 -3.26 -11.26
N ASP A 86 -4.45 -4.17 -11.03
CA ASP A 86 -5.13 -4.98 -12.03
C ASP A 86 -6.66 -4.88 -11.88
N PRO A 87 -7.24 -3.71 -12.12
CA PRO A 87 -8.67 -3.48 -11.89
C PRO A 87 -9.57 -4.31 -12.81
N GLU A 88 -9.06 -4.80 -13.93
CA GLU A 88 -9.82 -5.64 -14.86
C GLU A 88 -10.21 -6.98 -14.22
N ARG A 89 -9.28 -7.63 -13.48
CA ARG A 89 -9.52 -8.90 -12.78
C ARG A 89 -9.93 -8.71 -11.32
N ASP A 90 -9.53 -7.61 -10.70
CA ASP A 90 -9.71 -7.32 -9.28
C ASP A 90 -10.83 -6.30 -9.07
N ASP A 91 -12.07 -6.74 -9.21
CA ASP A 91 -13.24 -5.98 -8.82
C ASP A 91 -13.44 -6.03 -7.28
N ALA A 92 -14.44 -5.32 -6.77
CA ALA A 92 -14.74 -5.28 -5.34
C ALA A 92 -14.99 -6.68 -4.74
N ALA A 93 -15.70 -7.55 -5.47
CA ALA A 93 -15.99 -8.90 -5.00
C ALA A 93 -14.74 -9.77 -4.96
N ALA A 94 -13.85 -9.69 -5.95
CA ALA A 94 -12.58 -10.40 -5.99
C ALA A 94 -11.67 -9.98 -4.83
N LEU A 95 -11.58 -8.67 -4.56
CA LEU A 95 -10.84 -8.13 -3.42
C LEU A 95 -11.41 -8.62 -2.09
N ALA A 96 -12.71 -8.59 -1.91
CA ALA A 96 -13.37 -9.04 -0.69
C ALA A 96 -13.03 -10.51 -0.38
N ARG A 97 -13.03 -11.38 -1.40
CA ARG A 97 -12.65 -12.79 -1.25
C ARG A 97 -11.17 -12.96 -0.89
N TYR A 98 -10.31 -12.26 -1.60
CA TYR A 98 -8.85 -12.35 -1.44
C TYR A 98 -8.39 -11.88 -0.05
N LEU A 99 -8.95 -10.77 0.43
CA LEU A 99 -8.52 -10.14 1.68
C LEU A 99 -8.95 -10.91 2.94
N ARG A 100 -9.86 -11.88 2.82
CA ARG A 100 -10.28 -12.72 3.96
C ARG A 100 -9.14 -13.50 4.60
N ASP A 101 -8.10 -13.81 3.83
CA ASP A 101 -6.96 -14.60 4.27
C ASP A 101 -5.86 -13.76 4.94
N PHE A 102 -6.06 -12.45 5.07
CA PHE A 102 -5.07 -11.51 5.59
C PHE A 102 -5.59 -10.75 6.82
N HIS A 103 -4.82 -9.76 7.25
CA HIS A 103 -5.16 -8.98 8.45
C HIS A 103 -6.58 -8.39 8.36
N PRO A 104 -7.40 -8.50 9.43
CA PRO A 104 -8.83 -8.11 9.38
C PRO A 104 -9.07 -6.62 9.12
N ARG A 105 -8.09 -5.75 9.42
CA ARG A 105 -8.20 -4.31 9.14
C ARG A 105 -7.66 -3.89 7.78
N LEU A 106 -7.13 -4.84 6.99
CA LEU A 106 -6.64 -4.56 5.65
C LEU A 106 -7.81 -4.13 4.75
N VAL A 107 -7.73 -2.93 4.22
CA VAL A 107 -8.72 -2.40 3.28
C VAL A 107 -8.17 -2.53 1.86
N GLY A 108 -8.93 -3.17 0.98
CA GLY A 108 -8.63 -3.28 -0.45
C GLY A 108 -9.32 -2.19 -1.24
N LEU A 109 -8.60 -1.61 -2.17
CA LEU A 109 -9.10 -0.55 -3.05
C LEU A 109 -8.91 -0.94 -4.51
N THR A 110 -9.94 -0.72 -5.30
CA THR A 110 -9.97 -0.88 -6.75
C THR A 110 -10.62 0.33 -7.41
N GLY A 111 -10.78 0.31 -8.71
CA GLY A 111 -11.43 1.39 -9.43
C GLY A 111 -11.42 1.13 -10.94
N THR A 112 -11.67 2.17 -11.71
CA THR A 112 -11.46 2.12 -13.16
C THR A 112 -9.97 2.04 -13.48
N PRO A 113 -9.60 1.57 -14.69
CA PRO A 113 -8.20 1.58 -15.11
C PRO A 113 -7.53 2.96 -14.99
N GLU A 114 -8.25 4.03 -15.27
CA GLU A 114 -7.76 5.42 -15.16
C GLU A 114 -7.55 5.81 -13.69
N GLN A 115 -8.47 5.46 -12.81
CA GLN A 115 -8.37 5.73 -11.38
C GLN A 115 -7.19 5.01 -10.73
N VAL A 116 -7.01 3.73 -11.05
CA VAL A 116 -5.89 2.91 -10.58
C VAL A 116 -4.56 3.44 -11.10
N ARG A 117 -4.50 3.81 -12.38
CA ARG A 117 -3.31 4.39 -12.98
C ARG A 117 -2.92 5.71 -12.33
N ALA A 118 -3.90 6.56 -12.02
CA ALA A 118 -3.66 7.82 -11.31
C ALA A 118 -3.11 7.59 -9.90
N ALA A 119 -3.66 6.65 -9.15
CA ALA A 119 -3.19 6.29 -7.81
C ALA A 119 -1.76 5.73 -7.84
N ALA A 120 -1.48 4.77 -8.73
CA ALA A 120 -0.14 4.21 -8.92
C ALA A 120 0.87 5.29 -9.35
N GLY A 121 0.47 6.18 -10.25
CA GLY A 121 1.30 7.30 -10.72
C GLY A 121 1.64 8.29 -9.61
N ALA A 122 0.72 8.55 -8.69
CA ALA A 122 0.96 9.43 -7.54
C ALA A 122 2.09 8.91 -6.64
N PHE A 123 2.24 7.60 -6.52
CA PHE A 123 3.32 6.94 -5.77
C PHE A 123 4.48 6.49 -6.66
N ARG A 124 4.47 6.80 -7.95
CA ARG A 124 5.47 6.38 -8.95
C ARG A 124 5.68 4.86 -8.98
N VAL A 125 4.59 4.13 -8.82
CA VAL A 125 4.59 2.68 -8.93
C VAL A 125 4.58 2.27 -10.39
N TYR A 126 5.58 1.48 -10.80
CA TYR A 126 5.63 0.88 -12.12
C TYR A 126 4.60 -0.25 -12.24
N VAL A 127 3.87 -0.25 -13.33
CA VAL A 127 2.89 -1.31 -13.66
C VAL A 127 2.97 -1.60 -15.15
N SER A 128 3.10 -2.88 -15.51
CA SER A 128 3.09 -3.34 -16.89
C SER A 128 2.34 -4.67 -16.99
N ALA A 129 1.34 -4.72 -17.87
CA ALA A 129 0.65 -5.97 -18.21
C ALA A 129 1.34 -6.64 -19.38
N GLY A 130 1.62 -7.94 -19.24
CA GLY A 130 2.14 -8.77 -20.32
C GLY A 130 1.07 -9.11 -21.39
N PRO A 131 1.47 -9.80 -22.47
CA PRO A 131 0.52 -10.24 -23.49
C PRO A 131 -0.45 -11.27 -22.92
N ARG A 132 -1.67 -11.28 -23.46
CA ARG A 132 -2.68 -12.29 -23.12
C ARG A 132 -2.32 -13.63 -23.75
N ASP A 133 -2.49 -14.71 -23.00
CA ASP A 133 -2.39 -16.07 -23.51
C ASP A 133 -3.69 -16.54 -24.21
N ALA A 134 -3.75 -17.82 -24.62
CA ALA A 134 -4.91 -18.39 -25.29
C ALA A 134 -6.19 -18.38 -24.43
N ASP A 135 -6.05 -18.38 -23.10
CA ASP A 135 -7.17 -18.34 -22.15
C ASP A 135 -7.54 -16.93 -21.74
N GLY A 136 -6.87 -15.90 -22.30
CA GLY A 136 -7.07 -14.50 -21.97
C GLY A 136 -6.35 -14.04 -20.70
N ASP A 137 -5.55 -14.91 -20.08
CA ASP A 137 -4.73 -14.58 -18.92
C ASP A 137 -3.47 -13.82 -19.30
N TYR A 138 -2.99 -13.02 -18.36
CA TYR A 138 -1.78 -12.22 -18.53
C TYR A 138 -1.07 -12.05 -17.18
N VAL A 139 0.22 -11.80 -17.24
CA VAL A 139 1.05 -11.48 -16.07
C VAL A 139 1.17 -9.97 -15.92
N VAL A 140 1.01 -9.49 -14.69
CA VAL A 140 1.26 -8.08 -14.36
C VAL A 140 2.60 -7.98 -13.64
N ASP A 141 3.46 -7.10 -14.13
CA ASP A 141 4.70 -6.71 -13.46
C ASP A 141 4.51 -5.35 -12.79
N HIS A 142 4.96 -5.21 -11.55
CA HIS A 142 4.84 -3.98 -10.78
C HIS A 142 5.97 -3.82 -9.78
N SER A 143 6.16 -2.59 -9.32
CA SER A 143 7.09 -2.32 -8.22
C SER A 143 6.61 -3.01 -6.93
N VAL A 144 7.53 -3.66 -6.21
CA VAL A 144 7.25 -4.31 -4.91
C VAL A 144 7.68 -3.36 -3.80
N LEU A 145 6.81 -2.44 -3.45
CA LEU A 145 7.07 -1.37 -2.49
C LEU A 145 5.88 -1.18 -1.56
N THR A 146 6.17 -1.00 -0.28
CA THR A 146 5.20 -0.58 0.73
C THR A 146 5.51 0.86 1.13
N PHE A 147 4.51 1.73 1.12
CA PHE A 147 4.67 3.14 1.45
C PHE A 147 4.10 3.44 2.84
N LEU A 148 4.83 4.24 3.62
CA LEU A 148 4.34 4.79 4.86
C LEU A 148 3.87 6.23 4.61
N VAL A 149 2.59 6.48 4.88
CA VAL A 149 1.96 7.78 4.76
C VAL A 149 1.59 8.27 6.16
N ASP A 150 1.96 9.51 6.48
CA ASP A 150 1.66 10.11 7.78
C ASP A 150 0.22 10.65 7.87
N PRO A 151 -0.23 11.09 9.07
CA PRO A 151 -1.58 11.63 9.24
C PRO A 151 -1.90 12.88 8.40
N ASP A 152 -0.91 13.62 7.95
CA ASP A 152 -1.07 14.75 7.04
C ASP A 152 -1.18 14.33 5.56
N GLY A 153 -1.05 13.04 5.27
CA GLY A 153 -1.11 12.50 3.92
C GLY A 153 0.20 12.58 3.15
N LEU A 154 1.32 12.79 3.84
CA LEU A 154 2.65 12.84 3.23
C LEU A 154 3.36 11.50 3.33
N CYS A 155 4.00 11.08 2.25
CA CYS A 155 4.83 9.87 2.25
C CYS A 155 6.10 10.08 3.07
N ARG A 156 6.27 9.27 4.11
CA ARG A 156 7.41 9.35 5.04
C ARG A 156 8.51 8.38 4.73
N ASP A 157 8.18 7.22 4.19
CA ASP A 157 9.15 6.17 3.86
C ASP A 157 8.59 5.21 2.82
N CYS A 158 9.46 4.45 2.21
CA CYS A 158 9.06 3.31 1.42
C CYS A 158 9.98 2.12 1.70
N TYR A 159 9.41 0.92 1.66
CA TYR A 159 10.06 -0.32 2.07
C TYR A 159 10.04 -1.30 0.92
N GLY A 160 11.21 -1.79 0.55
CA GLY A 160 11.35 -2.82 -0.47
C GLY A 160 11.09 -4.22 0.09
N ARG A 161 11.11 -5.20 -0.80
CA ARG A 161 10.85 -6.61 -0.51
C ARG A 161 11.79 -7.23 0.52
N SER A 162 13.02 -6.75 0.61
CA SER A 162 14.04 -7.28 1.54
C SER A 162 13.82 -6.91 3.00
N ARG A 163 12.92 -5.98 3.30
CA ARG A 163 12.64 -5.58 4.68
C ARG A 163 11.77 -6.62 5.37
N THR A 164 12.11 -6.97 6.61
CA THR A 164 11.30 -7.86 7.44
C THR A 164 10.14 -7.11 8.08
N ALA A 165 9.14 -7.84 8.59
CA ALA A 165 8.03 -7.24 9.33
C ALA A 165 8.51 -6.48 10.57
N GLU A 166 9.49 -7.01 11.28
CA GLU A 166 10.11 -6.40 12.46
C GLU A 166 10.83 -5.09 12.11
N GLU A 167 11.61 -5.08 11.02
CA GLU A 167 12.29 -3.88 10.53
C GLU A 167 11.28 -2.81 10.09
N LEU A 168 10.20 -3.22 9.42
CA LEU A 168 9.14 -2.33 8.99
C LEU A 168 8.42 -1.71 10.18
N ALA A 169 8.01 -2.51 11.17
CA ALA A 169 7.38 -2.03 12.39
C ALA A 169 8.30 -1.07 13.17
N SER A 170 9.58 -1.41 13.30
CA SER A 170 10.57 -0.57 13.97
C SER A 170 10.74 0.78 13.28
N SER A 171 10.78 0.79 11.95
CA SER A 171 10.88 2.02 11.16
C SER A 171 9.63 2.90 11.30
N VAL A 172 8.44 2.31 11.26
CA VAL A 172 7.17 3.02 11.46
C VAL A 172 7.13 3.66 12.85
N ARG A 173 7.47 2.91 13.89
CA ARG A 173 7.56 3.42 15.26
C ARG A 173 8.50 4.61 15.36
N ALA A 174 9.66 4.52 14.73
CA ALA A 174 10.63 5.62 14.74
C ALA A 174 10.10 6.87 14.01
N HIS A 175 9.29 6.72 12.96
CA HIS A 175 8.61 7.83 12.30
C HIS A 175 7.53 8.45 13.18
N MET A 176 6.77 7.62 13.90
CA MET A 176 5.76 8.10 14.85
C MET A 176 6.40 8.92 15.97
N ASP A 177 7.52 8.46 16.53
CA ASP A 177 8.24 9.17 17.58
C ASP A 177 8.82 10.51 17.12
N ALA A 178 9.05 10.68 15.83
CA ALA A 178 9.62 11.89 15.24
C ALA A 178 8.57 12.83 14.60
N TYR A 179 7.31 12.47 14.67
CA TYR A 179 6.17 13.22 14.10
C TYR A 179 5.61 14.30 15.09
#